data_b47b80fad513b3c27bdeefb33e769756
#
_entry.id   b47b80fad513b3c27bdeefb33e769756
#
_cell.length_a   1.000
_cell.length_b   1.000
_cell.length_c   1.000
_cell.angle_alpha   90.00
_cell.angle_beta   90.00
_cell.angle_gamma   90.00
#
_symmetry.space_group_name_H-M   'P 1'
#
loop_
_entity.id
_entity.type
_entity.pdbx_description
1 polymer ?
#
loop_
_entity_poly.entity_id
_entity_poly.type
_entity_poly.pdbx_seq_one_letter_code
_entity_poly.pdbx_strand_id
1 'polypeptide(L)'
;GEVTEMYVLIDMEWVTNRHGNHWPTQLAAIRVDEEWQTVDSFSVLFRPKDITFQKWDHMAFSGWTRDNFLNADSLYPALDAFEHWLQPEDILCWWHQEAYDLYIMFTKVAQIRDRASMVVFLSDYIYGFLAGQKGAVGSPYKICAARDITTPEPAHCSINDVLAIQALVQSIDFQQRNLQAPPKKWVKDTTALKGSPVFPLLYDTATQLLHHSDCELLPDNRYLPAYTSFKAPIRKRYKPCACCHDEFLDALWDRNQDSITRSDYNYVYSKQSKVFHTRNCSHVLLSFDIQGTVSYETCLKSGRRPCKHCKPCLLYTSDA
;
A
#
# COMPACT_ATOMS: atom_id res chain seq x y z
N GLY A 1 26.73 -0.59 32.34
CA GLY A 1 27.18 -0.62 30.96
C GLY A 1 26.36 0.38 30.16
N GLU A 2 26.97 1.11 29.25
CA GLU A 2 26.24 1.92 28.27
C GLU A 2 25.34 0.96 27.47
N VAL A 3 24.06 1.24 27.45
CA VAL A 3 23.09 0.53 26.61
C VAL A 3 23.34 1.02 25.19
N THR A 4 23.86 0.15 24.34
CA THR A 4 24.10 0.49 22.92
C THR A 4 22.81 0.24 22.18
N GLU A 5 22.20 1.30 21.63
CA GLU A 5 21.07 1.19 20.72
C GLU A 5 21.53 0.40 19.48
N MET A 6 20.74 -0.61 19.10
CA MET A 6 21.00 -1.42 17.91
C MET A 6 19.89 -1.21 16.87
N TYR A 7 20.27 -1.16 15.62
CA TYR A 7 19.32 -1.05 14.54
C TYR A 7 18.94 -2.43 14.02
N VAL A 8 17.65 -2.62 13.77
CA VAL A 8 17.10 -3.87 13.28
C VAL A 8 16.44 -3.61 11.92
N LEU A 9 17.05 -4.07 10.85
CA LEU A 9 16.44 -4.02 9.51
C LEU A 9 15.40 -5.11 9.40
N ILE A 10 14.18 -4.78 8.99
CA ILE A 10 13.04 -5.69 8.99
C ILE A 10 12.30 -5.61 7.67
N ASP A 11 11.90 -6.77 7.19
CA ASP A 11 10.96 -6.91 6.09
C ASP A 11 9.92 -8.00 6.36
N MET A 12 8.71 -7.81 5.80
CA MET A 12 7.63 -8.76 5.90
C MET A 12 6.89 -8.86 4.59
N GLU A 13 6.73 -10.09 4.11
CA GLU A 13 5.97 -10.40 2.92
C GLU A 13 4.58 -10.94 3.26
N TRP A 14 3.63 -10.68 2.37
CA TRP A 14 2.24 -11.12 2.55
C TRP A 14 1.58 -11.49 1.23
N VAL A 15 0.49 -12.23 1.34
CA VAL A 15 -0.42 -12.51 0.24
C VAL A 15 -1.75 -11.81 0.48
N THR A 16 -2.42 -11.48 -0.59
CA THR A 16 -3.73 -10.83 -0.54
C THR A 16 -4.78 -11.79 -1.09
N ASN A 17 -5.77 -12.13 -0.28
CA ASN A 17 -6.86 -13.00 -0.71
C ASN A 17 -7.84 -12.28 -1.66
N ARG A 18 -8.81 -13.03 -2.21
CA ARG A 18 -9.83 -12.51 -3.13
C ARG A 18 -10.70 -11.38 -2.54
N HIS A 19 -10.73 -11.24 -1.23
CA HIS A 19 -11.49 -10.21 -0.52
C HIS A 19 -10.65 -8.97 -0.19
N GLY A 20 -9.37 -8.94 -0.61
CA GLY A 20 -8.46 -7.85 -0.33
C GLY A 20 -7.82 -7.88 1.06
N ASN A 21 -8.01 -8.97 1.82
CA ASN A 21 -7.38 -9.12 3.13
C ASN A 21 -5.94 -9.63 2.96
N HIS A 22 -5.03 -9.01 3.68
CA HIS A 22 -3.63 -9.41 3.71
C HIS A 22 -3.38 -10.48 4.77
N TRP A 23 -2.48 -11.41 4.47
CA TRP A 23 -2.02 -12.41 5.40
C TRP A 23 -0.50 -12.52 5.30
N PRO A 24 0.25 -12.31 6.41
CA PRO A 24 1.70 -12.45 6.42
C PRO A 24 2.12 -13.86 6.03
N THR A 25 3.19 -13.94 5.26
CA THR A 25 3.78 -15.21 4.81
C THR A 25 5.23 -15.37 5.23
N GLN A 26 5.94 -14.27 5.40
CA GLN A 26 7.34 -14.26 5.79
C GLN A 26 7.62 -13.05 6.67
N LEU A 27 8.53 -13.19 7.61
CA LEU A 27 9.16 -12.08 8.33
C LEU A 27 10.64 -12.39 8.46
N ALA A 28 11.48 -11.42 8.16
CA ALA A 28 12.91 -11.48 8.41
C ALA A 28 13.41 -10.18 9.02
N ALA A 29 14.41 -10.32 9.87
CA ALA A 29 15.08 -9.20 10.51
C ALA A 29 16.57 -9.52 10.71
N ILE A 30 17.41 -8.50 10.57
CA ILE A 30 18.81 -8.56 10.99
C ILE A 30 19.09 -7.41 11.96
N ARG A 31 19.73 -7.72 13.07
CA ARG A 31 20.31 -6.73 13.97
C ARG A 31 21.69 -6.37 13.48
N VAL A 32 22.00 -5.09 13.37
CA VAL A 32 23.22 -4.59 12.76
C VAL A 32 23.99 -3.69 13.71
N ASP A 33 25.34 -3.72 13.58
CA ASP A 33 26.25 -2.80 14.27
C ASP A 33 26.30 -1.42 13.58
N GLU A 34 27.18 -0.52 14.05
CA GLU A 34 27.35 0.85 13.55
C GLU A 34 27.77 0.91 12.08
N GLU A 35 28.44 -0.13 11.58
CA GLU A 35 28.88 -0.30 10.19
C GLU A 35 27.86 -1.05 9.33
N TRP A 36 26.67 -1.27 9.83
CA TRP A 36 25.60 -2.06 9.19
C TRP A 36 25.98 -3.54 8.97
N GLN A 37 26.93 -4.08 9.75
CA GLN A 37 27.24 -5.50 9.69
C GLN A 37 26.24 -6.31 10.53
N THR A 38 25.83 -7.46 10.01
CA THR A 38 24.88 -8.33 10.73
C THR A 38 25.54 -8.90 12.01
N VAL A 39 24.92 -8.64 13.14
CA VAL A 39 25.30 -9.17 14.45
C VAL A 39 24.44 -10.38 14.83
N ASP A 40 23.16 -10.32 14.49
CA ASP A 40 22.17 -11.36 14.80
C ASP A 40 21.07 -11.34 13.74
N SER A 41 20.31 -12.42 13.61
CA SER A 41 19.24 -12.51 12.61
C SER A 41 18.07 -13.35 13.09
N PHE A 42 16.88 -12.99 12.60
CA PHE A 42 15.65 -13.74 12.77
C PHE A 42 14.97 -13.90 11.41
N SER A 43 14.48 -15.08 11.12
CA SER A 43 13.73 -15.34 9.89
C SER A 43 12.71 -16.45 10.11
N VAL A 44 11.49 -16.24 9.66
CA VAL A 44 10.40 -17.19 9.83
C VAL A 44 9.44 -17.15 8.65
N LEU A 45 8.92 -18.31 8.28
CA LEU A 45 7.78 -18.48 7.38
C LEU A 45 6.52 -18.67 8.21
N PHE A 46 5.42 -18.08 7.76
CA PHE A 46 4.11 -18.25 8.40
C PHE A 46 3.24 -19.17 7.56
N ARG A 47 2.56 -20.10 8.25
CA ARG A 47 1.57 -20.95 7.59
C ARG A 47 0.36 -20.10 7.19
N PRO A 48 -0.04 -20.10 5.92
CA PRO A 48 -1.25 -19.44 5.47
C PRO A 48 -2.49 -19.98 6.18
N LYS A 49 -3.38 -19.10 6.60
CA LYS A 49 -4.60 -19.48 7.32
C LYS A 49 -5.57 -20.30 6.46
N ASP A 50 -5.67 -19.96 5.19
CA ASP A 50 -6.51 -20.63 4.21
C ASP A 50 -5.77 -20.78 2.88
N ILE A 51 -5.33 -21.98 2.61
CA ILE A 51 -4.50 -22.32 1.46
C ILE A 51 -5.29 -22.20 0.15
N THR A 52 -6.61 -22.39 0.17
CA THR A 52 -7.47 -22.37 -1.03
C THR A 52 -7.60 -20.99 -1.64
N PHE A 53 -7.35 -19.93 -0.85
CA PHE A 53 -7.47 -18.54 -1.28
C PHE A 53 -6.12 -17.88 -1.60
N GLN A 54 -5.01 -18.55 -1.32
CA GLN A 54 -3.69 -18.00 -1.53
C GLN A 54 -3.29 -18.10 -3.01
N LYS A 55 -2.80 -17.01 -3.55
CA LYS A 55 -2.18 -17.01 -4.87
C LYS A 55 -0.76 -17.58 -4.74
N TRP A 56 -0.64 -18.89 -4.84
CA TRP A 56 0.65 -19.59 -4.76
C TRP A 56 1.67 -19.04 -5.76
N ASP A 57 1.21 -18.54 -6.90
CA ASP A 57 2.07 -17.90 -7.90
C ASP A 57 2.83 -16.70 -7.35
N HIS A 58 2.22 -15.94 -6.43
CA HIS A 58 2.90 -14.81 -5.77
C HIS A 58 3.94 -15.27 -4.76
N MET A 59 3.73 -16.44 -4.14
CA MET A 59 4.68 -17.01 -3.18
C MET A 59 5.86 -17.69 -3.89
N ALA A 60 5.66 -18.19 -5.11
CA ALA A 60 6.71 -18.80 -5.92
C ALA A 60 7.85 -17.81 -6.28
N PHE A 61 7.56 -16.51 -6.36
CA PHE A 61 8.60 -15.49 -6.60
C PHE A 61 9.62 -15.39 -5.46
N SER A 62 9.24 -15.78 -4.24
CA SER A 62 10.13 -15.76 -3.08
C SER A 62 11.18 -16.89 -3.08
N GLY A 63 11.12 -17.83 -4.01
CA GLY A 63 11.95 -19.02 -4.04
C GLY A 63 11.52 -20.13 -3.08
N TRP A 64 10.51 -19.91 -2.24
CA TRP A 64 9.95 -20.91 -1.34
C TRP A 64 8.91 -21.78 -2.03
N THR A 65 8.88 -23.06 -1.67
CA THR A 65 7.89 -24.01 -2.20
C THR A 65 6.58 -23.95 -1.38
N ARG A 66 5.52 -24.49 -1.96
CA ARG A 66 4.25 -24.70 -1.25
C ARG A 66 4.44 -25.50 0.04
N ASP A 67 5.25 -26.54 0.00
CA ASP A 67 5.49 -27.42 1.16
C ASP A 67 6.22 -26.66 2.28
N ASN A 68 7.10 -25.73 1.97
CA ASN A 68 7.73 -24.87 2.96
C ASN A 68 6.66 -24.10 3.77
N PHE A 69 5.67 -23.49 3.09
CA PHE A 69 4.61 -22.75 3.77
C PHE A 69 3.62 -23.64 4.51
N LEU A 70 3.34 -24.85 3.98
CA LEU A 70 2.47 -25.83 4.65
C LEU A 70 3.05 -26.34 5.97
N ASN A 71 4.37 -26.49 6.01
CA ASN A 71 5.10 -26.93 7.19
C ASN A 71 5.62 -25.78 8.05
N ALA A 72 5.31 -24.54 7.68
CA ALA A 72 5.74 -23.35 8.41
C ALA A 72 5.02 -23.19 9.75
N ASP A 73 5.53 -22.32 10.58
CA ASP A 73 4.99 -22.02 11.89
C ASP A 73 3.64 -21.31 11.82
N SER A 74 2.86 -21.44 12.88
CA SER A 74 1.66 -20.64 13.05
C SER A 74 2.02 -19.17 13.27
N LEU A 75 1.25 -18.26 12.64
CA LEU A 75 1.55 -16.82 12.64
C LEU A 75 1.78 -16.24 14.03
N TYR A 76 0.84 -16.43 14.96
CA TYR A 76 0.90 -15.74 16.25
C TYR A 76 2.02 -16.23 17.16
N PRO A 77 2.29 -17.54 17.32
CA PRO A 77 3.47 -18.00 18.05
C PRO A 77 4.79 -17.52 17.45
N ALA A 78 4.87 -17.44 16.13
CA ALA A 78 6.08 -16.96 15.46
C ALA A 78 6.28 -15.44 15.61
N LEU A 79 5.20 -14.63 15.61
CA LEU A 79 5.27 -13.21 15.93
C LEU A 79 5.67 -12.99 17.41
N ASP A 80 5.14 -13.79 18.32
CA ASP A 80 5.53 -13.74 19.73
C ASP A 80 7.01 -14.09 19.93
N ALA A 81 7.51 -15.10 19.22
CA ALA A 81 8.94 -15.44 19.20
C ALA A 81 9.81 -14.29 18.67
N PHE A 82 9.35 -13.60 17.62
CA PHE A 82 10.03 -12.42 17.10
C PHE A 82 10.08 -11.28 18.13
N GLU A 83 8.97 -10.97 18.80
CA GLU A 83 8.93 -9.97 19.86
C GLU A 83 9.85 -10.32 21.05
N HIS A 84 10.02 -11.62 21.35
CA HIS A 84 10.99 -12.05 22.38
C HIS A 84 12.44 -11.96 21.92
N TRP A 85 12.70 -12.06 20.60
CA TRP A 85 14.03 -11.86 20.04
C TRP A 85 14.46 -10.40 20.05
N LEU A 86 13.50 -9.44 19.91
CA LEU A 86 13.77 -8.00 19.99
C LEU A 86 14.23 -7.61 21.40
N GLN A 87 15.17 -6.67 21.44
CA GLN A 87 15.61 -6.04 22.69
C GLN A 87 14.85 -4.72 22.90
N PRO A 88 14.65 -4.28 24.15
CA PRO A 88 13.93 -3.03 24.43
C PRO A 88 14.52 -1.79 23.78
N GLU A 89 15.83 -1.81 23.52
CA GLU A 89 16.61 -0.71 22.97
C GLU A 89 16.76 -0.78 21.44
N ASP A 90 16.22 -1.83 20.80
CA ASP A 90 16.27 -1.98 19.36
C ASP A 90 15.46 -0.89 18.65
N ILE A 91 16.04 -0.30 17.62
CA ILE A 91 15.39 0.64 16.72
C ILE A 91 14.97 -0.12 15.46
N LEU A 92 13.65 -0.21 15.24
CA LEU A 92 13.10 -0.98 14.13
C LEU A 92 13.13 -0.17 12.84
N CYS A 93 13.84 -0.66 11.84
CA CYS A 93 14.02 -0.04 10.55
C CYS A 93 13.26 -0.82 9.47
N TRP A 94 12.12 -0.30 9.06
CA TRP A 94 11.32 -0.79 7.96
C TRP A 94 11.63 -0.01 6.69
N TRP A 95 11.51 -0.64 5.53
CA TRP A 95 11.66 0.12 4.28
C TRP A 95 10.53 1.11 4.09
N HIS A 96 9.28 0.65 4.19
CA HIS A 96 8.07 1.46 4.09
C HIS A 96 7.10 1.20 5.25
N GLN A 97 6.22 2.15 5.49
CA GLN A 97 5.19 2.06 6.53
C GLN A 97 4.21 0.90 6.32
N GLU A 98 3.94 0.49 5.08
CA GLU A 98 2.91 -0.50 4.74
C GLU A 98 3.15 -1.87 5.42
N ALA A 99 4.38 -2.37 5.39
CA ALA A 99 4.76 -3.62 6.06
C ALA A 99 4.65 -3.49 7.59
N TYR A 100 5.07 -2.37 8.14
CA TYR A 100 4.93 -2.08 9.57
C TYR A 100 3.47 -2.02 10.01
N ASP A 101 2.59 -1.36 9.26
CA ASP A 101 1.16 -1.28 9.58
C ASP A 101 0.52 -2.67 9.62
N LEU A 102 0.92 -3.54 8.68
CA LEU A 102 0.47 -4.93 8.66
C LEU A 102 0.97 -5.70 9.89
N TYR A 103 2.25 -5.56 10.23
CA TYR A 103 2.86 -6.15 11.42
C TYR A 103 2.11 -5.73 12.70
N ILE A 104 1.90 -4.43 12.90
CA ILE A 104 1.18 -3.89 14.06
C ILE A 104 -0.27 -4.38 14.12
N MET A 105 -0.94 -4.51 12.99
CA MET A 105 -2.30 -5.04 12.95
C MET A 105 -2.36 -6.46 13.52
N PHE A 106 -1.44 -7.33 13.14
CA PHE A 106 -1.43 -8.73 13.61
C PHE A 106 -0.93 -8.87 15.05
N THR A 107 0.05 -8.09 15.47
CA THR A 107 0.54 -8.10 16.88
C THR A 107 -0.54 -7.60 17.83
N LYS A 108 -1.32 -6.58 17.47
CA LYS A 108 -2.47 -6.10 18.27
C LYS A 108 -3.58 -7.15 18.36
N VAL A 109 -3.91 -7.83 17.26
CA VAL A 109 -4.91 -8.92 17.29
C VAL A 109 -4.48 -10.05 18.21
N ALA A 110 -3.19 -10.38 18.22
CA ALA A 110 -2.63 -11.43 19.08
C ALA A 110 -2.41 -10.96 20.53
N GLN A 111 -2.61 -9.67 20.85
CA GLN A 111 -2.30 -9.05 22.13
C GLN A 111 -0.81 -9.21 22.53
N ILE A 112 0.06 -9.33 21.55
CA ILE A 112 1.50 -9.37 21.73
C ILE A 112 1.97 -7.96 22.08
N ARG A 113 2.80 -7.85 23.11
CA ARG A 113 3.34 -6.56 23.53
C ARG A 113 4.39 -6.08 22.54
N ASP A 114 4.18 -4.91 21.97
CA ASP A 114 5.18 -4.16 21.23
C ASP A 114 6.30 -3.74 22.20
N ARG A 115 7.52 -4.19 21.96
CA ARG A 115 8.70 -3.91 22.79
C ARG A 115 9.58 -2.81 22.22
N ALA A 116 9.43 -2.52 20.93
CA ALA A 116 10.27 -1.54 20.28
C ALA A 116 9.98 -0.13 20.78
N SER A 117 11.04 0.60 21.12
CA SER A 117 10.94 1.99 21.57
C SER A 117 10.83 2.98 20.42
N MET A 118 11.40 2.66 19.26
CA MET A 118 11.48 3.54 18.10
C MET A 118 11.33 2.78 16.79
N VAL A 119 10.62 3.40 15.85
CA VAL A 119 10.42 2.88 14.48
C VAL A 119 10.88 3.92 13.47
N VAL A 120 11.62 3.48 12.47
CA VAL A 120 12.17 4.30 11.39
C VAL A 120 11.73 3.73 10.04
N PHE A 121 11.30 4.60 9.12
CA PHE A 121 11.04 4.24 7.73
C PHE A 121 12.21 4.67 6.87
N LEU A 122 13.09 3.72 6.53
CA LEU A 122 14.37 3.99 5.88
C LEU A 122 14.22 4.68 4.52
N SER A 123 13.17 4.37 3.77
CA SER A 123 12.94 4.99 2.48
C SER A 123 12.89 6.53 2.56
N ASP A 124 12.31 7.08 3.63
CA ASP A 124 12.22 8.52 3.81
C ASP A 124 13.60 9.19 3.95
N TYR A 125 14.52 8.52 4.65
CA TYR A 125 15.89 8.98 4.84
C TYR A 125 16.77 8.77 3.61
N ILE A 126 16.68 7.58 3.01
CA ILE A 126 17.46 7.20 1.83
C ILE A 126 17.10 8.06 0.63
N TYR A 127 15.83 8.33 0.40
CA TYR A 127 15.39 9.20 -0.71
C TYR A 127 15.91 10.61 -0.54
N GLY A 128 15.89 11.15 0.69
CA GLY A 128 16.45 12.45 1.01
C GLY A 128 17.98 12.49 0.87
N PHE A 129 18.67 11.43 1.27
CA PHE A 129 20.12 11.28 1.17
C PHE A 129 20.58 11.21 -0.29
N LEU A 130 19.84 10.52 -1.14
CA LEU A 130 20.11 10.33 -2.56
C LEU A 130 19.48 11.40 -3.46
N ALA A 131 18.84 12.41 -2.90
CA ALA A 131 18.13 13.44 -3.67
C ALA A 131 19.01 14.06 -4.76
N GLY A 132 18.46 14.19 -5.96
CA GLY A 132 19.19 14.71 -7.14
C GLY A 132 20.02 13.67 -7.88
N GLN A 133 20.17 12.45 -7.38
CA GLN A 133 20.88 11.36 -8.05
C GLN A 133 19.93 10.49 -8.90
N LYS A 134 20.48 9.89 -9.97
CA LYS A 134 19.71 8.92 -10.79
C LYS A 134 19.31 7.71 -9.92
N GLY A 135 18.06 7.28 -10.04
CA GLY A 135 17.55 6.12 -9.29
C GLY A 135 17.50 6.33 -7.77
N ALA A 136 17.25 7.55 -7.30
CA ALA A 136 17.16 7.88 -5.88
C ALA A 136 15.90 7.33 -5.18
N VAL A 137 14.90 6.87 -5.92
CA VAL A 137 13.57 6.47 -5.43
C VAL A 137 13.19 5.11 -5.97
N GLY A 138 12.60 4.27 -5.13
CA GLY A 138 12.08 2.95 -5.49
C GLY A 138 12.29 1.91 -4.40
N SER A 139 12.13 0.63 -4.73
CA SER A 139 12.50 -0.45 -3.82
C SER A 139 14.03 -0.52 -3.65
N PRO A 140 14.55 -1.16 -2.60
CA PRO A 140 15.98 -1.37 -2.42
C PRO A 140 16.64 -1.94 -3.67
N TYR A 141 16.03 -2.94 -4.29
CA TYR A 141 16.51 -3.57 -5.54
C TYR A 141 16.65 -2.57 -6.70
N LYS A 142 15.66 -1.69 -6.90
CA LYS A 142 15.71 -0.67 -7.97
C LYS A 142 16.82 0.35 -7.73
N ILE A 143 17.00 0.76 -6.49
CA ILE A 143 18.05 1.71 -6.12
C ILE A 143 19.42 1.07 -6.26
N CYS A 144 19.58 -0.19 -5.84
CA CYS A 144 20.80 -0.97 -6.00
C CYS A 144 21.14 -1.18 -7.49
N ALA A 145 20.18 -1.62 -8.29
CA ALA A 145 20.37 -1.83 -9.74
C ALA A 145 20.81 -0.55 -10.47
N ALA A 146 20.28 0.61 -10.09
CA ALA A 146 20.67 1.90 -10.66
C ALA A 146 22.11 2.33 -10.30
N ARG A 147 22.77 1.60 -9.38
CA ARG A 147 24.11 1.87 -8.85
C ARG A 147 25.06 0.68 -9.00
N ASP A 148 24.66 -0.33 -9.78
CA ASP A 148 25.44 -1.56 -9.99
C ASP A 148 25.79 -2.28 -8.67
N ILE A 149 24.93 -2.15 -7.65
CA ILE A 149 25.06 -2.85 -6.36
C ILE A 149 24.42 -4.23 -6.50
N THR A 150 25.20 -5.27 -6.21
CA THR A 150 24.71 -6.65 -6.21
C THR A 150 23.81 -6.91 -5.02
N THR A 151 22.66 -7.51 -5.27
CA THR A 151 21.66 -7.87 -4.25
C THR A 151 21.41 -9.37 -4.27
N PRO A 152 21.00 -9.96 -3.13
CA PRO A 152 20.54 -11.35 -3.10
C PRO A 152 19.29 -11.56 -3.96
N GLU A 153 19.17 -12.75 -4.52
CA GLU A 153 18.02 -13.17 -5.32
C GLU A 153 17.39 -14.46 -4.72
N PRO A 154 16.09 -14.67 -4.86
CA PRO A 154 15.11 -13.80 -5.52
C PRO A 154 14.63 -12.65 -4.63
N ALA A 155 14.14 -11.57 -5.22
CA ALA A 155 13.36 -10.56 -4.54
C ALA A 155 12.03 -11.15 -4.00
N HIS A 156 11.37 -10.43 -3.07
CA HIS A 156 10.17 -10.91 -2.37
C HIS A 156 10.41 -12.17 -1.51
N CYS A 157 11.65 -12.36 -1.11
CA CYS A 157 12.06 -13.24 -0.03
C CYS A 157 12.52 -12.32 1.11
N SER A 158 11.77 -12.25 2.21
CA SER A 158 11.98 -11.20 3.23
C SER A 158 13.42 -11.12 3.74
N ILE A 159 14.14 -12.25 3.86
CA ILE A 159 15.55 -12.21 4.24
C ILE A 159 16.42 -11.60 3.15
N ASN A 160 16.17 -11.88 1.86
CA ASN A 160 16.91 -11.27 0.76
C ASN A 160 16.60 -9.78 0.66
N ASP A 161 15.35 -9.38 0.95
CA ASP A 161 14.93 -7.97 0.92
C ASP A 161 15.63 -7.19 2.03
N VAL A 162 15.74 -7.75 3.22
CA VAL A 162 16.53 -7.17 4.32
C VAL A 162 18.02 -7.07 3.96
N LEU A 163 18.60 -8.09 3.36
CA LEU A 163 19.99 -8.07 2.91
C LEU A 163 20.22 -7.08 1.74
N ALA A 164 19.22 -6.87 0.88
CA ALA A 164 19.29 -5.83 -0.15
C ALA A 164 19.28 -4.42 0.45
N ILE A 165 18.49 -4.19 1.52
CA ILE A 165 18.54 -2.94 2.29
C ILE A 165 19.93 -2.76 2.90
N GLN A 166 20.49 -3.78 3.53
CA GLN A 166 21.84 -3.75 4.10
C GLN A 166 22.89 -3.40 3.06
N ALA A 167 22.90 -4.11 1.91
CA ALA A 167 23.83 -3.85 0.81
C ALA A 167 23.72 -2.40 0.29
N LEU A 168 22.49 -1.88 0.22
CA LEU A 168 22.25 -0.49 -0.19
C LEU A 168 22.89 0.48 0.78
N VAL A 169 22.56 0.42 2.09
CA VAL A 169 23.05 1.40 3.07
C VAL A 169 24.56 1.38 3.22
N GLN A 170 25.18 0.20 3.14
CA GLN A 170 26.65 0.04 3.13
C GLN A 170 27.26 0.67 1.89
N SER A 171 26.71 0.38 0.69
CA SER A 171 27.31 0.80 -0.58
C SER A 171 27.20 2.31 -0.84
N ILE A 172 26.18 2.98 -0.28
CA ILE A 172 26.02 4.44 -0.40
C ILE A 172 26.65 5.18 0.79
N ASP A 173 27.33 4.50 1.69
CA ASP A 173 27.92 5.07 2.92
C ASP A 173 26.90 5.81 3.79
N PHE A 174 25.70 5.24 3.91
CA PHE A 174 24.64 5.81 4.72
C PHE A 174 24.90 5.52 6.20
N GLN A 175 25.22 6.55 6.95
CA GLN A 175 25.57 6.42 8.37
C GLN A 175 24.34 6.39 9.28
N GLN A 176 24.34 5.56 10.33
CA GLN A 176 23.25 5.47 11.31
C GLN A 176 22.93 6.80 11.98
N ARG A 177 23.94 7.68 12.19
CA ARG A 177 23.72 9.04 12.67
C ARG A 177 22.76 9.87 11.80
N ASN A 178 22.58 9.53 10.53
CA ASN A 178 21.61 10.19 9.67
C ASN A 178 20.16 9.91 10.10
N LEU A 179 19.93 8.86 10.90
CA LEU A 179 18.63 8.49 11.44
C LEU A 179 18.28 9.25 12.74
N GLN A 180 19.24 9.90 13.38
CA GLN A 180 19.02 10.66 14.61
C GLN A 180 18.40 12.04 14.38
N ALA A 181 18.52 12.57 13.15
CA ALA A 181 17.82 13.79 12.75
C ALA A 181 16.53 13.43 12.02
N PRO A 182 15.46 14.24 12.11
CA PRO A 182 14.29 14.02 11.25
C PRO A 182 14.76 13.91 9.81
N PRO A 183 14.15 12.99 9.00
CA PRO A 183 14.54 12.82 7.63
C PRO A 183 14.55 14.21 6.99
N LYS A 184 15.65 14.57 6.32
CA LYS A 184 15.64 15.74 5.44
C LYS A 184 14.42 15.51 4.59
N LYS A 185 13.33 16.22 4.92
CA LYS A 185 12.10 16.07 4.18
C LYS A 185 12.53 16.12 2.73
N TRP A 186 12.40 15.00 2.05
CA TRP A 186 12.40 15.01 0.61
C TRP A 186 11.12 15.75 0.25
N VAL A 187 11.19 17.05 0.42
CA VAL A 187 10.21 17.98 -0.06
C VAL A 187 10.41 17.90 -1.56
N LYS A 188 9.66 17.05 -2.19
CA LYS A 188 9.19 17.38 -3.52
C LYS A 188 8.60 18.75 -3.30
N ASP A 189 9.28 19.76 -3.83
CA ASP A 189 8.83 21.14 -3.66
C ASP A 189 7.37 21.20 -4.08
N THR A 190 6.46 21.18 -3.10
CA THR A 190 5.01 21.12 -3.36
C THR A 190 4.57 22.42 -4.01
N THR A 191 5.31 23.50 -3.82
CA THR A 191 5.13 24.75 -4.56
C THR A 191 5.43 24.59 -6.05
N ALA A 192 6.41 23.76 -6.41
CA ALA A 192 6.71 23.46 -7.82
C ALA A 192 5.67 22.52 -8.47
N LEU A 193 4.83 21.84 -7.67
CA LEU A 193 3.77 20.94 -8.19
C LEU A 193 2.39 21.59 -8.21
N LYS A 194 2.15 22.66 -7.45
CA LYS A 194 0.94 23.46 -7.55
C LYS A 194 0.86 24.08 -8.95
N GLY A 195 -0.26 23.82 -9.64
CA GLY A 195 -0.45 24.26 -11.02
C GLY A 195 0.40 23.51 -12.06
N SER A 196 1.04 22.38 -11.68
CA SER A 196 1.86 21.60 -12.61
C SER A 196 1.00 20.87 -13.64
N PRO A 197 1.18 21.11 -14.95
CA PRO A 197 0.47 20.33 -15.98
C PRO A 197 0.97 18.87 -16.06
N VAL A 198 2.16 18.58 -15.54
CA VAL A 198 2.74 17.22 -15.52
C VAL A 198 2.15 16.37 -14.40
N PHE A 199 1.82 17.00 -13.27
CA PHE A 199 1.20 16.34 -12.12
C PHE A 199 -0.11 17.06 -11.77
N PRO A 200 -1.16 16.85 -12.56
CA PRO A 200 -2.40 17.60 -12.41
C PRO A 200 -3.16 17.26 -11.12
N LEU A 201 -2.79 16.18 -10.44
CA LEU A 201 -3.49 15.70 -9.25
C LEU A 201 -2.54 15.57 -8.06
N LEU A 202 -2.96 16.07 -6.91
CA LEU A 202 -2.24 16.00 -5.64
C LEU A 202 -3.15 15.40 -4.57
N TYR A 203 -2.61 14.53 -3.72
CA TYR A 203 -3.36 13.90 -2.62
C TYR A 203 -2.95 14.50 -1.28
N ASP A 204 -3.90 15.14 -0.60
CA ASP A 204 -3.68 15.65 0.76
C ASP A 204 -3.90 14.53 1.77
N THR A 205 -2.80 14.10 2.41
CA THR A 205 -2.82 13.03 3.41
C THR A 205 -3.51 13.43 4.70
N ALA A 206 -3.63 14.73 5.00
CA ALA A 206 -4.28 15.21 6.21
C ALA A 206 -5.81 15.19 6.10
N THR A 207 -6.35 15.62 4.96
CA THR A 207 -7.79 15.58 4.66
C THR A 207 -8.23 14.28 4.01
N GLN A 208 -7.26 13.47 3.53
CA GLN A 208 -7.50 12.24 2.75
C GLN A 208 -8.28 12.51 1.44
N LEU A 209 -8.08 13.67 0.84
CA LEU A 209 -8.73 14.06 -0.41
C LEU A 209 -7.72 14.22 -1.55
N LEU A 210 -8.18 13.87 -2.75
CA LEU A 210 -7.48 14.11 -4.01
C LEU A 210 -7.95 15.45 -4.57
N HIS A 211 -7.01 16.28 -5.01
CA HIS A 211 -7.25 17.61 -5.53
C HIS A 211 -6.61 17.78 -6.91
N HIS A 212 -7.12 18.70 -7.71
CA HIS A 212 -6.32 19.29 -8.80
C HIS A 212 -5.14 20.07 -8.22
N SER A 213 -4.04 20.11 -8.97
CA SER A 213 -2.82 20.80 -8.53
C SER A 213 -2.96 22.32 -8.37
N ASP A 214 -4.01 22.90 -8.97
CA ASP A 214 -4.38 24.32 -8.88
C ASP A 214 -5.51 24.57 -7.85
N CYS A 215 -5.95 23.56 -7.12
CA CYS A 215 -7.02 23.69 -6.14
C CYS A 215 -6.62 24.64 -5.01
N GLU A 216 -7.46 25.64 -4.75
CA GLU A 216 -7.24 26.63 -3.70
C GLU A 216 -7.24 26.04 -2.27
N LEU A 217 -7.89 24.87 -2.11
CA LEU A 217 -7.95 24.15 -0.83
C LEU A 217 -6.68 23.34 -0.53
N LEU A 218 -5.72 23.28 -1.45
CA LEU A 218 -4.46 22.60 -1.21
C LEU A 218 -3.62 23.36 -0.18
N PRO A 219 -3.16 22.68 0.88
CA PRO A 219 -2.32 23.32 1.88
C PRO A 219 -0.97 23.73 1.29
N ASP A 220 -0.46 24.88 1.74
CA ASP A 220 0.91 25.28 1.47
C ASP A 220 1.90 24.48 2.34
N ASN A 221 3.04 24.14 1.78
CA ASN A 221 4.18 23.53 2.50
C ASN A 221 3.97 22.12 3.06
N ARG A 222 3.16 21.26 2.43
CA ARG A 222 3.05 19.84 2.78
C ARG A 222 3.55 18.94 1.65
N TYR A 223 4.13 17.80 2.01
CA TYR A 223 4.37 16.75 1.05
C TYR A 223 3.01 16.18 0.60
N LEU A 224 2.72 16.30 -0.69
CA LEU A 224 1.51 15.78 -1.30
C LEU A 224 1.92 14.79 -2.40
N PRO A 225 1.56 13.49 -2.27
CA PRO A 225 1.72 12.54 -3.35
C PRO A 225 1.09 13.06 -4.64
N ALA A 226 1.84 13.06 -5.73
CA ALA A 226 1.44 13.61 -7.02
C ALA A 226 1.14 12.51 -8.02
N TYR A 227 0.13 12.73 -8.86
CA TYR A 227 -0.32 11.78 -9.86
C TYR A 227 -0.54 12.46 -11.20
N THR A 228 -0.20 11.74 -12.27
CA THR A 228 -0.39 12.19 -13.65
C THR A 228 -1.79 11.86 -14.21
N SER A 229 -2.56 11.03 -13.51
CA SER A 229 -3.90 10.62 -13.91
C SER A 229 -4.67 10.04 -12.72
N PHE A 230 -5.99 9.86 -12.89
CA PHE A 230 -6.85 9.23 -11.87
C PHE A 230 -6.64 7.72 -11.69
N LYS A 231 -5.89 7.05 -12.56
CA LYS A 231 -5.73 5.58 -12.55
C LYS A 231 -5.21 5.03 -11.21
N ALA A 232 -4.14 5.61 -10.68
CA ALA A 232 -3.57 5.18 -9.41
C ALA A 232 -4.41 5.64 -8.19
N PRO A 233 -4.90 6.89 -8.12
CA PRO A 233 -5.84 7.33 -7.09
C PRO A 233 -7.10 6.46 -6.98
N ILE A 234 -7.72 6.11 -8.11
CA ILE A 234 -8.88 5.22 -8.13
C ILE A 234 -8.52 3.84 -7.56
N ARG A 235 -7.38 3.26 -7.96
CA ARG A 235 -6.91 1.97 -7.44
C ARG A 235 -6.66 2.01 -5.93
N LYS A 236 -6.18 3.14 -5.43
CA LYS A 236 -5.95 3.39 -3.99
C LYS A 236 -7.23 3.77 -3.24
N ARG A 237 -8.36 3.90 -3.92
CA ARG A 237 -9.66 4.29 -3.35
C ARG A 237 -9.65 5.66 -2.68
N TYR A 238 -8.88 6.59 -3.22
CA TYR A 238 -8.89 7.96 -2.73
C TYR A 238 -10.25 8.63 -3.01
N LYS A 239 -10.62 9.54 -2.14
CA LYS A 239 -11.84 10.35 -2.32
C LYS A 239 -11.49 11.64 -3.05
N PRO A 240 -12.26 12.07 -4.05
CA PRO A 240 -12.03 13.33 -4.72
C PRO A 240 -12.47 14.52 -3.85
N CYS A 241 -11.74 15.62 -3.92
CA CYS A 241 -12.21 16.93 -3.52
C CYS A 241 -13.28 17.45 -4.50
N ALA A 242 -14.06 18.44 -4.11
CA ALA A 242 -15.06 19.04 -4.98
C ALA A 242 -14.48 19.58 -6.30
N CYS A 243 -13.23 20.05 -6.31
CA CYS A 243 -12.57 20.61 -7.51
C CYS A 243 -12.33 19.58 -8.61
N CYS A 244 -12.18 18.28 -8.29
CA CYS A 244 -11.93 17.22 -9.26
C CYS A 244 -12.97 16.09 -9.22
N HIS A 245 -14.10 16.33 -8.54
CA HIS A 245 -15.11 15.30 -8.29
C HIS A 245 -15.68 14.69 -9.57
N ASP A 246 -16.10 15.51 -10.50
CA ASP A 246 -16.79 15.05 -11.71
C ASP A 246 -15.83 14.31 -12.66
N GLU A 247 -14.62 14.83 -12.84
CA GLU A 247 -13.59 14.16 -13.65
C GLU A 247 -13.15 12.84 -13.01
N PHE A 248 -13.06 12.80 -11.68
CA PHE A 248 -12.76 11.56 -10.96
C PHE A 248 -13.86 10.52 -11.19
N LEU A 249 -15.13 10.93 -11.13
CA LEU A 249 -16.26 10.03 -11.38
C LEU A 249 -16.28 9.53 -12.83
N ASP A 250 -15.97 10.36 -13.80
CA ASP A 250 -15.87 9.95 -15.20
C ASP A 250 -14.72 8.98 -15.41
N ALA A 251 -13.54 9.24 -14.84
CA ALA A 251 -12.41 8.33 -14.90
C ALA A 251 -12.68 6.99 -14.18
N LEU A 252 -13.40 7.02 -13.08
CA LEU A 252 -13.83 5.82 -12.36
C LEU A 252 -14.83 5.01 -13.19
N TRP A 253 -15.75 5.69 -13.86
CA TRP A 253 -16.71 5.08 -14.77
C TRP A 253 -16.00 4.42 -15.96
N ASP A 254 -15.11 5.12 -16.63
CA ASP A 254 -14.34 4.61 -17.77
C ASP A 254 -13.54 3.36 -17.40
N ARG A 255 -12.94 3.34 -16.20
CA ARG A 255 -12.23 2.17 -15.70
C ARG A 255 -13.12 0.93 -15.53
N ASN A 256 -14.36 1.14 -15.10
CA ASN A 256 -15.30 0.04 -14.85
C ASN A 256 -15.95 -0.47 -16.14
N GLN A 257 -15.65 0.13 -17.28
CA GLN A 257 -16.35 -0.08 -18.52
C GLN A 257 -15.43 -0.36 -19.71
N ASP A 258 -14.90 -1.55 -19.82
CA ASP A 258 -14.27 -1.99 -21.07
C ASP A 258 -15.30 -2.27 -22.20
N SER A 259 -16.63 -2.18 -21.93
CA SER A 259 -17.65 -2.56 -22.92
C SER A 259 -19.02 -1.90 -22.77
N ILE A 260 -19.21 -0.99 -21.82
CA ILE A 260 -20.55 -0.46 -21.49
C ILE A 260 -20.49 1.06 -21.44
N THR A 261 -21.18 1.76 -22.35
CA THR A 261 -21.27 3.22 -22.28
C THR A 261 -22.28 3.64 -21.21
N ARG A 262 -21.95 4.68 -20.45
CA ARG A 262 -22.78 5.23 -19.37
C ARG A 262 -24.21 5.56 -19.81
N SER A 263 -24.40 5.86 -21.09
CA SER A 263 -25.68 6.12 -21.71
C SER A 263 -26.57 4.89 -21.88
N ASP A 264 -26.00 3.68 -21.91
CA ASP A 264 -26.73 2.48 -22.29
C ASP A 264 -27.57 1.87 -21.16
N TYR A 265 -27.37 2.35 -19.92
CA TYR A 265 -28.03 1.78 -18.75
C TYR A 265 -28.71 2.85 -17.90
N ASN A 266 -29.92 2.55 -17.49
CA ASN A 266 -30.66 3.40 -16.55
C ASN A 266 -30.30 3.12 -15.10
N TYR A 267 -29.95 1.85 -14.81
CA TYR A 267 -29.64 1.38 -13.46
C TYR A 267 -28.31 0.67 -13.45
N VAL A 268 -27.57 0.90 -12.40
CA VAL A 268 -26.23 0.34 -12.19
C VAL A 268 -26.08 -0.22 -10.77
N TYR A 269 -25.23 -1.22 -10.61
CA TYR A 269 -24.96 -1.86 -9.32
C TYR A 269 -23.55 -2.47 -9.31
N SER A 270 -22.93 -2.56 -8.15
CA SER A 270 -21.76 -3.40 -7.97
C SER A 270 -22.16 -4.87 -7.93
N LYS A 271 -21.35 -5.75 -8.52
CA LYS A 271 -21.56 -7.22 -8.51
C LYS A 271 -21.88 -7.78 -7.13
N GLN A 272 -21.22 -7.24 -6.10
CA GLN A 272 -21.31 -7.70 -4.71
C GLN A 272 -22.40 -6.99 -3.91
N SER A 273 -23.00 -5.92 -4.45
CA SER A 273 -24.00 -5.13 -3.75
C SER A 273 -25.41 -5.69 -3.94
N LYS A 274 -26.19 -5.68 -2.86
CA LYS A 274 -27.63 -5.89 -2.90
C LYS A 274 -28.41 -4.58 -3.16
N VAL A 275 -27.72 -3.50 -3.53
CA VAL A 275 -28.31 -2.20 -3.79
C VAL A 275 -28.04 -1.82 -5.24
N PHE A 276 -29.05 -1.33 -5.94
CA PHE A 276 -28.91 -0.73 -7.26
C PHE A 276 -29.19 0.78 -7.23
N HIS A 277 -28.67 1.49 -8.20
CA HIS A 277 -28.60 2.94 -8.25
C HIS A 277 -28.99 3.46 -9.63
N THR A 278 -29.30 4.74 -9.71
CA THR A 278 -29.27 5.42 -11.01
C THR A 278 -27.81 5.52 -11.49
N ARG A 279 -27.60 5.59 -12.80
CA ARG A 279 -26.26 5.65 -13.41
C ARG A 279 -25.36 6.78 -12.91
N ASN A 280 -25.94 7.86 -12.40
CA ASN A 280 -25.22 9.05 -11.92
C ASN A 280 -25.03 9.09 -10.40
N CYS A 281 -25.37 8.02 -9.69
CA CYS A 281 -25.28 8.00 -8.24
C CYS A 281 -23.82 7.92 -7.78
N SER A 282 -23.38 8.89 -6.98
CA SER A 282 -22.03 8.93 -6.42
C SER A 282 -21.68 7.70 -5.55
N HIS A 283 -22.68 7.10 -4.91
CA HIS A 283 -22.45 5.93 -4.06
C HIS A 283 -22.06 4.67 -4.84
N VAL A 284 -22.54 4.52 -6.09
CA VAL A 284 -22.16 3.36 -6.92
C VAL A 284 -20.82 3.58 -7.61
N LEU A 285 -20.51 4.82 -7.96
CA LEU A 285 -19.32 5.15 -8.72
C LEU A 285 -18.03 4.93 -7.93
N LEU A 286 -18.11 4.86 -6.61
CA LEU A 286 -16.99 4.45 -5.73
C LEU A 286 -16.80 2.93 -5.65
N SER A 287 -17.65 2.15 -6.31
CA SER A 287 -17.58 0.69 -6.31
C SER A 287 -16.72 0.19 -7.48
N PHE A 288 -16.14 -1.01 -7.29
CA PHE A 288 -15.48 -1.76 -8.35
C PHE A 288 -16.48 -2.81 -8.89
N ASP A 289 -16.30 -3.26 -10.12
CA ASP A 289 -17.18 -4.24 -10.78
C ASP A 289 -18.62 -3.76 -10.97
N ILE A 290 -18.79 -2.56 -11.50
CA ILE A 290 -20.11 -2.02 -11.83
C ILE A 290 -20.71 -2.76 -13.02
N GLN A 291 -21.98 -3.14 -12.87
CA GLN A 291 -22.82 -3.69 -13.92
C GLN A 291 -24.04 -2.81 -14.14
N GLY A 292 -24.57 -2.80 -15.35
CA GLY A 292 -25.72 -2.01 -15.69
C GLY A 292 -26.88 -2.85 -16.24
N THR A 293 -28.08 -2.28 -16.16
CA THR A 293 -29.28 -2.80 -16.80
C THR A 293 -30.22 -1.64 -17.16
N VAL A 294 -31.00 -1.84 -18.20
CA VAL A 294 -32.08 -0.89 -18.59
C VAL A 294 -33.34 -1.07 -17.76
N SER A 295 -33.52 -2.24 -17.12
CA SER A 295 -34.75 -2.64 -16.48
C SER A 295 -34.69 -2.56 -14.94
N TYR A 296 -35.57 -1.78 -14.34
CA TYR A 296 -35.82 -1.70 -12.90
C TYR A 296 -36.23 -3.07 -12.34
N GLU A 297 -37.11 -3.76 -13.05
CA GLU A 297 -37.60 -5.08 -12.62
C GLU A 297 -36.49 -6.13 -12.59
N THR A 298 -35.53 -6.07 -13.52
CA THR A 298 -34.37 -6.96 -13.51
C THR A 298 -33.56 -6.80 -12.24
N CYS A 299 -33.40 -5.56 -11.77
CA CYS A 299 -32.74 -5.30 -10.48
C CYS A 299 -33.51 -5.95 -9.30
N LEU A 300 -34.82 -5.79 -9.25
CA LEU A 300 -35.67 -6.36 -8.18
C LEU A 300 -35.65 -7.90 -8.23
N LYS A 301 -35.82 -8.50 -9.43
CA LYS A 301 -35.80 -9.97 -9.62
C LYS A 301 -34.45 -10.58 -9.20
N SER A 302 -33.36 -9.82 -9.29
CA SER A 302 -32.05 -10.26 -8.81
C SER A 302 -31.85 -10.09 -7.30
N GLY A 303 -32.90 -9.76 -6.56
CA GLY A 303 -32.88 -9.57 -5.10
C GLY A 303 -32.23 -8.27 -4.64
N ARG A 304 -32.06 -7.29 -5.54
CA ARG A 304 -31.50 -5.99 -5.21
C ARG A 304 -32.59 -5.01 -4.81
N ARG A 305 -32.27 -4.09 -3.91
CA ARG A 305 -33.16 -3.02 -3.46
C ARG A 305 -32.68 -1.66 -4.00
N PRO A 306 -33.59 -0.69 -4.17
CA PRO A 306 -33.24 0.66 -4.59
C PRO A 306 -32.32 1.36 -3.57
N CYS A 307 -31.39 2.14 -4.06
CA CYS A 307 -30.54 3.00 -3.24
C CYS A 307 -31.38 4.09 -2.55
N LYS A 308 -31.18 4.26 -1.25
CA LYS A 308 -31.86 5.29 -0.47
C LYS A 308 -31.43 6.71 -0.83
N HIS A 309 -30.22 6.88 -1.37
CA HIS A 309 -29.67 8.19 -1.72
C HIS A 309 -30.21 8.70 -3.04
N CYS A 310 -30.02 7.97 -4.14
CA CYS A 310 -30.50 8.38 -5.45
C CYS A 310 -31.96 7.98 -5.74
N LYS A 311 -32.57 7.14 -4.89
CA LYS A 311 -33.97 6.71 -4.97
C LYS A 311 -34.40 6.34 -6.40
N PRO A 312 -33.71 5.36 -7.06
CA PRO A 312 -34.10 4.96 -8.40
C PRO A 312 -35.58 4.55 -8.42
N CYS A 313 -36.33 5.11 -9.32
CA CYS A 313 -37.71 4.77 -9.57
C CYS A 313 -37.89 4.18 -10.97
N LEU A 314 -39.03 3.61 -11.25
CA LEU A 314 -39.39 3.21 -12.61
C LEU A 314 -39.33 4.46 -13.51
N LEU A 315 -38.35 4.47 -14.40
CA LEU A 315 -38.36 5.41 -15.51
C LEU A 315 -39.41 4.89 -16.48
N TYR A 316 -40.56 5.52 -16.53
CA TYR A 316 -41.50 5.28 -17.59
C TYR A 316 -40.82 5.75 -18.89
N THR A 317 -40.44 4.81 -19.73
CA THR A 317 -40.20 5.12 -21.13
C THR A 317 -41.53 5.52 -21.72
N SER A 318 -41.74 6.82 -21.81
CA SER A 318 -42.80 7.39 -22.67
C SER A 318 -42.32 7.23 -24.11
N ASP A 319 -42.38 6.01 -24.66
CA ASP A 319 -42.33 5.74 -26.06
C ASP A 319 -43.01 4.39 -26.28
N ALA A 320 -44.34 4.49 -26.45
CA ALA A 320 -45.14 3.51 -27.14
C ALA A 320 -45.83 4.22 -28.33
#